data_ab745b70f209fd4edf4233091bb2862c
#
_entry.id   ab745b70f209fd4edf4233091bb2862c
#
_cell.length_a   1.000
_cell.length_b   1.000
_cell.length_c   1.000
_cell.angle_alpha   90.00
_cell.angle_beta   90.00
_cell.angle_gamma   90.00
#
_symmetry.space_group_name_H-M   'P 1'
#
loop_
_entity.id
_entity.type
_entity.pdbx_description
1 polymer ?
#
loop_
_entity_poly.entity_id
_entity_poly.type
_entity_poly.pdbx_seq_one_letter_code
_entity_poly.pdbx_strand_id
1 'polypeptide(L)' 'EFASQAVVLSTVLSMVTVSVVVALALRMF' A
#
# COMPACT_ATOMS: atom_id res chain seq x y z
N GLU A 1 13.22 10.10 -17.84
CA GLU A 1 12.74 9.24 -16.79
C GLU A 1 11.86 10.02 -15.83
N PHE A 2 10.63 9.67 -15.74
CA PHE A 2 9.68 10.48 -14.99
C PHE A 2 9.29 9.87 -13.64
N ALA A 3 9.72 8.70 -13.38
CA ALA A 3 9.46 8.08 -12.06
C ALA A 3 10.60 7.13 -11.73
N SER A 4 11.19 7.31 -10.56
CA SER A 4 12.22 6.39 -10.13
C SER A 4 11.55 5.14 -9.58
N GLN A 5 12.29 4.04 -9.62
CA GLN A 5 11.80 2.77 -9.14
C GLN A 5 11.43 2.82 -7.66
N ALA A 6 12.16 3.62 -6.91
CA ALA A 6 11.87 3.78 -5.49
C ALA A 6 10.49 4.38 -5.24
N VAL A 7 10.11 5.37 -6.05
CA VAL A 7 8.80 6.01 -5.93
C VAL A 7 7.70 5.02 -6.28
N VAL A 8 7.89 4.26 -7.34
CA VAL A 8 6.90 3.26 -7.77
C VAL A 8 6.72 2.21 -6.70
N LEU A 9 7.82 1.70 -6.16
CA LEU A 9 7.75 0.68 -5.11
C LEU A 9 7.08 1.21 -3.86
N SER A 10 7.37 2.43 -3.48
CA SER A 10 6.74 3.04 -2.31
C SER A 10 5.24 3.17 -2.50
N THR A 11 4.82 3.58 -3.68
CA THR A 11 3.39 3.75 -3.98
C THR A 11 2.67 2.41 -3.90
N VAL A 12 3.24 1.39 -4.51
CA VAL A 12 2.65 0.05 -4.49
C VAL A 12 2.59 -0.49 -3.07
N LEU A 13 3.66 -0.31 -2.33
CA LEU A 13 3.72 -0.77 -0.94
C LEU A 13 2.67 -0.08 -0.08
N SER A 14 2.48 1.22 -0.27
CA SER A 14 1.46 1.96 0.47
C SER A 14 0.07 1.42 0.20
N MET A 15 -0.24 1.15 -1.05
CA MET A 15 -1.54 0.60 -1.42
C MET A 15 -1.78 -0.76 -0.78
N VAL A 16 -0.77 -1.61 -0.81
CA VAL A 16 -0.87 -2.94 -0.21
C VAL A 16 -1.08 -2.82 1.31
N THR A 17 -0.34 -1.93 1.94
CA THR A 17 -0.45 -1.73 3.38
C THR A 17 -1.85 -1.26 3.77
N VAL A 18 -2.40 -0.30 3.06
CA VAL A 18 -3.74 0.21 3.33
C VAL A 18 -4.78 -0.90 3.18
N SER A 19 -4.66 -1.69 2.12
CA SER A 19 -5.55 -2.83 1.92
C SER A 19 -5.52 -3.79 3.09
N VAL A 20 -4.32 -4.12 3.56
CA VAL A 20 -4.16 -5.05 4.69
C VAL A 20 -4.76 -4.46 5.95
N VAL A 21 -4.54 -3.19 6.21
CA VAL A 21 -5.08 -2.52 7.39
C VAL A 21 -6.60 -2.55 7.37
N VAL A 22 -7.19 -2.23 6.22
CA VAL A 22 -8.65 -2.24 6.09
C VAL A 22 -9.20 -3.65 6.29
N ALA A 23 -8.54 -4.64 5.70
CA ALA A 23 -8.97 -6.02 5.85
C ALA A 23 -8.94 -6.47 7.30
N LEU A 24 -7.89 -6.11 8.02
CA LEU A 24 -7.78 -6.44 9.44
C LEU A 24 -8.83 -5.71 10.27
N ALA A 25 -9.08 -4.45 9.94
CA ALA A 25 -10.10 -3.68 10.64
C ALA A 25 -11.47 -4.32 10.49
N LEU A 26 -11.80 -4.74 9.28
CA LEU A 26 -13.08 -5.41 9.02
C LEU A 26 -13.22 -6.72 9.76
N ARG A 27 -12.10 -7.39 9.99
CA ARG A 27 -12.13 -8.64 10.76
C ARG A 27 -12.35 -8.39 12.24
N MET A 28 -11.80 -7.30 12.75
CA MET A 28 -11.94 -6.97 14.16
C MET A 28 -13.27 -6.34 14.47
N PHE A 29 -13.84 -5.68 13.47
CA PHE A 29 -15.15 -5.04 13.60
C PHE A 29 -16.19 -5.79 12.80
#